data_e881f4529066f9321f7064d5d2e4fb3f
#
_entry.id   e881f4529066f9321f7064d5d2e4fb3f
#
_cell.length_a   1.000
_cell.length_b   1.000
_cell.length_c   1.000
_cell.angle_alpha   90.00
_cell.angle_beta   90.00
_cell.angle_gamma   90.00
#
_symmetry.space_group_name_H-M   'P 1'
#
loop_
_entity.id
_entity.type
_entity.pdbx_description
1 polymer ?
#
loop_
_entity_poly.entity_id
_entity_poly.type
_entity_poly.pdbx_seq_one_letter_code
_entity_poly.pdbx_strand_id
1 'polypeptide(L)'
;MQVKKRALLGQLSDMDLRLLRVFKAVVDCGGMSAAELELNISLSTISKHIKDLEQRLGLTLCQRGREGFAVTDEGLLIYQETVNLLAATEAFRRGVDEVHQRLGGQLHVAIFDHTVSNPQAQIGRAIALFSERAP
;
A
#
# COMPACT_ATOMS: atom_id res chain seq x y z
N MET A 1 27.55 13.15 -11.80
CA MET A 1 26.96 13.06 -11.80
C MET A 1 26.08 12.80 -11.42
N GLN A 2 25.79 12.64 -11.21
CA GLN A 2 25.03 12.45 -10.88
C GLN A 2 24.07 12.15 -10.77
N VAL A 3 23.83 11.98 -10.98
CA VAL A 3 23.04 11.71 -11.08
C VAL A 3 22.36 11.29 -10.74
N LYS A 4 22.10 10.90 -10.72
CA LYS A 4 21.28 10.63 -10.44
C LYS A 4 20.84 9.98 -9.58
N LYS A 5 20.54 10.37 -8.62
CA LYS A 5 19.83 9.79 -7.68
C LYS A 5 18.47 9.62 -8.03
N ARG A 6 18.19 8.82 -8.90
CA ARG A 6 16.89 8.52 -9.24
C ARG A 6 16.44 7.37 -8.45
N ALA A 7 15.22 7.30 -8.05
CA ALA A 7 14.65 6.15 -7.40
C ALA A 7 14.78 4.96 -8.33
N LEU A 8 15.12 3.85 -7.78
CA LEU A 8 15.22 2.63 -8.55
C LEU A 8 13.86 2.03 -8.79
N LEU A 9 12.87 2.59 -8.14
CA LEU A 9 11.53 2.06 -8.20
C LEU A 9 10.84 2.42 -9.49
N GLY A 10 10.88 1.58 -10.47
CA GLY A 10 10.18 1.81 -11.70
C GLY A 10 8.74 1.35 -11.64
N GLN A 11 8.51 0.34 -10.83
CA GLN A 11 7.21 -0.27 -10.73
C GLN A 11 7.09 -0.92 -9.39
N LEU A 12 6.00 -0.68 -8.71
CA LEU A 12 5.79 -1.26 -7.39
C LEU A 12 5.46 -2.73 -7.48
N SER A 13 6.18 -3.53 -6.74
CA SER A 13 5.92 -4.96 -6.66
C SER A 13 5.30 -5.30 -5.32
N ASP A 14 4.86 -6.54 -5.20
CA ASP A 14 4.35 -7.00 -3.91
C ASP A 14 5.40 -6.93 -2.84
N MET A 15 6.63 -7.23 -3.21
CA MET A 15 7.72 -7.15 -2.24
C MET A 15 7.94 -5.72 -1.79
N ASP A 16 7.84 -4.77 -2.71
CA ASP A 16 7.98 -3.37 -2.34
C ASP A 16 6.94 -2.98 -1.32
N LEU A 17 5.70 -3.40 -1.52
CA LEU A 17 4.65 -3.09 -0.57
C LEU A 17 4.93 -3.70 0.79
N ARG A 18 5.47 -4.92 0.80
CA ARG A 18 5.82 -5.56 2.05
C ARG A 18 6.92 -4.79 2.76
N LEU A 19 7.93 -4.35 2.01
CA LEU A 19 9.02 -3.59 2.60
C LEU A 19 8.51 -2.28 3.18
N LEU A 20 7.57 -1.64 2.49
CA LEU A 20 7.01 -0.40 2.99
C LEU A 20 6.21 -0.61 4.26
N ARG A 21 5.51 -1.73 4.35
CA ARG A 21 4.77 -2.03 5.58
C ARG A 21 5.73 -2.25 6.75
N VAL A 22 6.84 -2.91 6.49
CA VAL A 22 7.83 -3.11 7.53
C VAL A 22 8.40 -1.78 7.98
N PHE A 23 8.71 -0.93 7.01
CA PHE A 23 9.27 0.39 7.34
C PHE A 23 8.29 1.20 8.17
N LYS A 24 7.02 1.20 7.78
CA LYS A 24 6.01 1.94 8.53
C LYS A 24 5.95 1.43 9.96
N ALA A 25 5.96 0.12 10.15
CA ALA A 25 5.89 -0.44 11.49
C ALA A 25 7.10 -0.05 12.32
N VAL A 26 8.27 -0.02 11.70
CA VAL A 26 9.48 0.36 12.40
C VAL A 26 9.38 1.81 12.88
N VAL A 27 8.90 2.69 12.03
CA VAL A 27 8.74 4.08 12.41
C VAL A 27 7.68 4.24 13.49
N ASP A 28 6.56 3.58 13.31
CA ASP A 28 5.46 3.67 14.27
C ASP A 28 5.84 3.15 15.64
N CYS A 29 6.64 2.10 15.67
CA CYS A 29 7.07 1.51 16.93
C CYS A 29 8.28 2.20 17.56
N GLY A 30 8.93 3.05 16.80
CA GLY A 30 10.06 3.79 17.32
C GLY A 30 11.38 3.07 17.21
N GLY A 31 11.45 1.99 16.48
CA GLY A 31 12.70 1.27 16.31
C GLY A 31 12.47 -0.11 15.77
N MET A 32 13.57 -0.72 15.32
CA MET A 32 13.47 -2.04 14.72
C MET A 32 13.18 -3.12 15.74
N SER A 33 13.81 -3.03 16.92
CA SER A 33 13.56 -4.01 17.96
C SER A 33 12.12 -3.98 18.42
N ALA A 34 11.58 -2.78 18.55
CA ALA A 34 10.21 -2.64 19.00
C ALA A 34 9.24 -3.20 17.99
N ALA A 35 9.62 -3.18 16.72
CA ALA A 35 8.74 -3.67 15.66
C ALA A 35 8.70 -5.19 15.57
N GLU A 36 9.61 -5.88 16.24
CA GLU A 36 9.63 -7.34 16.18
C GLU A 36 8.31 -7.96 16.60
N LEU A 37 7.77 -7.46 17.68
CA LEU A 37 6.51 -8.00 18.18
C LEU A 37 5.36 -7.66 17.24
N GLU A 38 5.36 -6.45 16.78
CA GLU A 38 4.30 -5.99 15.88
C GLU A 38 4.29 -6.78 14.59
N LEU A 39 5.46 -7.02 14.04
CA LEU A 39 5.57 -7.68 12.74
C LEU A 39 5.72 -9.19 12.84
N ASN A 40 6.05 -9.67 14.01
CA ASN A 40 6.26 -11.10 14.25
C ASN A 40 7.35 -11.66 13.33
N ILE A 41 8.42 -10.92 13.18
CA ILE A 41 9.60 -11.35 12.45
C ILE A 41 10.82 -10.88 13.24
N SER A 42 11.95 -11.50 12.98
CA SER A 42 13.14 -11.22 13.76
C SER A 42 13.75 -9.87 13.43
N LEU A 43 14.53 -9.35 14.35
CA LEU A 43 15.22 -8.10 14.16
C LEU A 43 16.13 -8.16 12.94
N SER A 44 16.81 -9.26 12.72
CA SER A 44 17.69 -9.37 11.58
C SER A 44 16.92 -9.32 10.29
N THR A 45 15.74 -9.90 10.27
CA THR A 45 14.90 -9.85 9.08
C THR A 45 14.40 -8.44 8.83
N ILE A 46 14.01 -7.75 9.91
CA ILE A 46 13.56 -6.37 9.79
C ILE A 46 14.70 -5.50 9.23
N SER A 47 15.89 -5.68 9.79
CA SER A 47 17.03 -4.92 9.34
C SER A 47 17.32 -5.14 7.86
N LYS A 48 17.21 -6.39 7.44
CA LYS A 48 17.42 -6.72 6.05
C LYS A 48 16.37 -6.07 5.15
N HIS A 49 15.12 -6.13 5.59
CA HIS A 49 14.05 -5.51 4.82
C HIS A 49 14.26 -4.00 4.68
N ILE A 50 14.70 -3.35 5.75
CA ILE A 50 14.95 -1.92 5.69
C ILE A 50 16.07 -1.61 4.70
N LYS A 51 17.12 -2.41 4.73
CA LYS A 51 18.22 -2.19 3.80
C LYS A 51 17.79 -2.44 2.36
N ASP A 52 16.99 -3.47 2.16
CA ASP A 52 16.49 -3.76 0.83
C ASP A 52 15.65 -2.59 0.31
N LEU A 53 14.83 -2.03 1.19
CA LEU A 53 14.00 -0.90 0.80
C LEU A 53 14.85 0.32 0.48
N GLU A 54 15.86 0.58 1.32
CA GLU A 54 16.76 1.71 1.09
C GLU A 54 17.43 1.57 -0.27
N GLN A 55 17.81 0.36 -0.60
CA GLN A 55 18.44 0.11 -1.86
C GLN A 55 17.47 0.29 -3.03
N ARG A 56 16.25 -0.17 -2.86
CA ARG A 56 15.24 -0.01 -3.89
C ARG A 56 14.94 1.45 -4.17
N LEU A 57 14.91 2.26 -3.12
CA LEU A 57 14.56 3.66 -3.26
C LEU A 57 15.76 4.57 -3.52
N GLY A 58 16.95 4.05 -3.27
CA GLY A 58 18.14 4.87 -3.42
C GLY A 58 18.24 5.93 -2.35
N LEU A 59 17.71 5.67 -1.17
CA LEU A 59 17.69 6.62 -0.07
C LEU A 59 18.05 5.95 1.23
N THR A 60 18.60 6.71 2.16
CA THR A 60 18.81 6.20 3.51
C THR A 60 17.62 6.63 4.34
N LEU A 61 16.92 5.66 4.88
CA LEU A 61 15.68 5.94 5.60
C LEU A 61 15.89 5.98 7.11
N CYS A 62 16.79 5.15 7.61
CA CYS A 62 17.00 5.04 9.05
C CYS A 62 18.47 5.03 9.37
N GLN A 63 18.79 5.47 10.57
CA GLN A 63 20.15 5.44 11.06
C GLN A 63 20.16 4.89 12.46
N ARG A 64 21.23 4.18 12.81
CA ARG A 64 21.45 3.70 14.14
C ARG A 64 22.76 4.24 14.60
N GLY A 65 22.80 4.77 15.78
CA GLY A 65 24.00 5.31 16.29
C GLY A 65 24.01 5.15 17.78
N ARG A 66 24.95 5.84 18.41
CA ARG A 66 25.06 5.81 19.84
C ARG A 66 23.81 6.25 20.50
N GLU A 67 23.11 7.17 19.87
CA GLU A 67 21.89 7.69 20.43
C GLU A 67 20.67 6.87 20.08
N GLY A 68 20.91 5.76 19.43
CA GLY A 68 19.81 4.86 19.13
C GLY A 68 19.31 5.00 17.70
N PHE A 69 18.05 4.66 17.53
CA PHE A 69 17.43 4.63 16.23
C PHE A 69 16.87 6.00 15.87
N ALA A 70 17.03 6.38 14.62
CA ALA A 70 16.47 7.64 14.14
C ALA A 70 16.05 7.48 12.68
N VAL A 71 15.03 8.21 12.31
CA VAL A 71 14.56 8.22 10.92
C VAL A 71 15.16 9.46 10.28
N THR A 72 15.69 9.31 9.07
CA THR A 72 16.27 10.43 8.37
C THR A 72 15.19 11.36 7.85
N ASP A 73 15.57 12.52 7.36
CA ASP A 73 14.61 13.42 6.76
C ASP A 73 13.96 12.76 5.56
N GLU A 74 14.75 12.09 4.73
CA GLU A 74 14.22 11.35 3.60
C GLU A 74 13.28 10.26 4.08
N GLY A 75 13.66 9.61 5.19
CA GLY A 75 12.82 8.58 5.76
C GLY A 75 11.47 9.09 6.18
N LEU A 76 11.43 10.29 6.75
CA LEU A 76 10.15 10.87 7.15
C LEU A 76 9.27 11.16 5.95
N LEU A 77 9.86 11.63 4.87
CA LEU A 77 9.09 11.89 3.66
C LEU A 77 8.56 10.58 3.08
N ILE A 78 9.39 9.56 3.05
CA ILE A 78 8.94 8.26 2.56
C ILE A 78 7.90 7.66 3.49
N TYR A 79 8.04 7.87 4.79
CA TYR A 79 7.05 7.40 5.74
C TYR A 79 5.68 8.01 5.41
N GLN A 80 5.66 9.31 5.15
CA GLN A 80 4.41 9.98 4.84
C GLN A 80 3.80 9.42 3.55
N GLU A 81 4.63 9.19 2.54
CA GLU A 81 4.13 8.61 1.30
C GLU A 81 3.64 7.19 1.52
N THR A 82 4.30 6.46 2.43
CA THR A 82 3.90 5.11 2.74
C THR A 82 2.53 5.09 3.42
N VAL A 83 2.33 6.01 4.35
CA VAL A 83 1.04 6.11 5.03
C VAL A 83 -0.06 6.38 4.00
N ASN A 84 0.20 7.29 3.08
CA ASN A 84 -0.79 7.60 2.05
C ASN A 84 -1.08 6.41 1.15
N LEU A 85 -0.03 5.72 0.76
CA LEU A 85 -0.18 4.57 -0.12
C LEU A 85 -0.98 3.46 0.56
N LEU A 86 -0.60 3.13 1.78
CA LEU A 86 -1.28 2.04 2.48
C LEU A 86 -2.72 2.41 2.82
N ALA A 87 -2.97 3.67 3.11
CA ALA A 87 -4.33 4.10 3.33
C ALA A 87 -5.16 3.97 2.06
N ALA A 88 -4.54 4.25 0.92
CA ALA A 88 -5.24 4.12 -0.35
C ALA A 88 -5.54 2.66 -0.67
N THR A 89 -4.62 1.75 -0.35
CA THR A 89 -4.89 0.34 -0.58
C THR A 89 -6.03 -0.14 0.30
N GLU A 90 -6.08 0.34 1.53
CA GLU A 90 -7.14 -0.04 2.43
C GLU A 90 -8.48 0.54 1.96
N ALA A 91 -8.46 1.77 1.49
CA ALA A 91 -9.67 2.38 0.95
C ALA A 91 -10.17 1.61 -0.27
N PHE A 92 -9.24 1.16 -1.09
CA PHE A 92 -9.61 0.37 -2.25
C PHE A 92 -10.25 -0.95 -1.83
N ARG A 93 -9.67 -1.60 -0.84
CA ARG A 93 -10.21 -2.87 -0.36
C ARG A 93 -11.63 -2.69 0.17
N ARG A 94 -11.83 -1.61 0.94
CA ARG A 94 -13.18 -1.33 1.45
C ARG A 94 -14.15 -1.03 0.32
N GLY A 95 -13.66 -0.34 -0.70
CA GLY A 95 -14.49 -0.06 -1.85
C GLY A 95 -14.93 -1.32 -2.57
N VAL A 96 -14.01 -2.27 -2.67
CA VAL A 96 -14.33 -3.54 -3.30
C VAL A 96 -15.38 -4.28 -2.48
N ASP A 97 -15.22 -4.26 -1.14
CA ASP A 97 -16.20 -4.91 -0.29
C ASP A 97 -17.56 -4.27 -0.45
N GLU A 98 -17.60 -2.96 -0.56
CA GLU A 98 -18.85 -2.25 -0.78
C GLU A 98 -19.49 -2.62 -2.09
N VAL A 99 -18.70 -2.75 -3.13
CA VAL A 99 -19.23 -3.16 -4.43
C VAL A 99 -19.81 -4.55 -4.32
N HIS A 100 -19.11 -5.45 -3.64
CA HIS A 100 -19.64 -6.81 -3.46
C HIS A 100 -20.95 -6.81 -2.71
N GLN A 101 -21.04 -6.04 -1.65
CA GLN A 101 -22.29 -5.98 -0.91
C GLN A 101 -23.40 -5.39 -1.72
N ARG A 102 -23.10 -4.35 -2.44
CA ARG A 102 -24.09 -3.70 -3.26
C ARG A 102 -24.56 -4.62 -4.38
N LEU A 103 -23.61 -5.28 -5.06
CA LEU A 103 -23.96 -6.20 -6.11
C LEU A 103 -24.66 -7.44 -5.56
N GLY A 104 -24.27 -7.86 -4.36
CA GLY A 104 -24.91 -8.98 -3.72
C GLY A 104 -26.38 -8.72 -3.48
N GLY A 105 -26.69 -7.53 -3.02
CA GLY A 105 -28.07 -7.14 -2.80
C GLY A 105 -28.81 -6.93 -4.10
N GLN A 106 -28.15 -6.33 -5.07
CA GLN A 106 -28.76 -6.02 -6.32
C GLN A 106 -28.77 -7.17 -7.30
N LEU A 107 -27.90 -8.10 -7.09
CA LEU A 107 -27.73 -9.20 -8.00
C LEU A 107 -29.00 -9.99 -8.16
N HIS A 108 -29.77 -10.10 -7.12
CA HIS A 108 -31.04 -10.81 -7.20
C HIS A 108 -31.96 -10.14 -8.21
N VAL A 109 -31.94 -8.84 -8.19
CA VAL A 109 -32.73 -8.08 -9.11
C VAL A 109 -32.12 -8.07 -10.48
N ALA A 110 -30.83 -7.86 -10.52
CA ALA A 110 -30.11 -7.75 -11.77
C ALA A 110 -30.17 -9.01 -12.59
N ILE A 111 -30.21 -10.14 -11.95
CA ILE A 111 -30.24 -11.38 -12.64
C ILE A 111 -31.48 -11.45 -13.52
N PHE A 112 -32.53 -10.86 -13.06
CA PHE A 112 -33.75 -10.88 -13.82
C PHE A 112 -33.85 -9.78 -14.84
N ASP A 113 -33.45 -8.60 -14.45
CA ASP A 113 -33.52 -7.49 -15.34
C ASP A 113 -32.51 -7.47 -16.42
N HIS A 114 -31.32 -7.76 -15.99
CA HIS A 114 -30.21 -7.56 -16.86
C HIS A 114 -30.19 -8.48 -18.04
N THR A 115 -30.82 -9.57 -17.91
CA THR A 115 -30.86 -10.48 -19.01
C THR A 115 -31.57 -9.88 -20.19
N VAL A 116 -32.24 -8.84 -19.93
CA VAL A 116 -33.00 -8.21 -20.93
C VAL A 116 -32.23 -7.35 -21.86
N SER A 117 -31.31 -6.62 -21.34
CA SER A 117 -30.64 -5.67 -22.16
C SER A 117 -29.37 -6.17 -22.70
N ASN A 118 -28.80 -5.39 -23.51
CA ASN A 118 -27.54 -5.63 -24.09
C ASN A 118 -26.51 -5.80 -22.98
N PRO A 119 -25.97 -6.96 -22.77
CA PRO A 119 -25.06 -7.20 -21.69
C PRO A 119 -23.84 -6.33 -21.72
N GLN A 120 -23.35 -6.07 -22.90
CA GLN A 120 -22.20 -5.27 -23.03
C GLN A 120 -22.44 -3.85 -22.59
N ALA A 121 -23.54 -3.30 -23.05
CA ALA A 121 -23.90 -1.95 -22.66
C ALA A 121 -24.22 -1.92 -21.19
N GLN A 122 -24.81 -2.95 -20.66
CA GLN A 122 -25.12 -3.02 -19.27
C GLN A 122 -23.87 -3.01 -18.41
N ILE A 123 -22.91 -3.80 -18.78
CA ILE A 123 -21.67 -3.87 -18.05
C ILE A 123 -20.96 -2.54 -18.11
N GLY A 124 -20.88 -1.97 -19.28
CA GLY A 124 -20.23 -0.70 -19.43
C GLY A 124 -20.89 0.37 -18.63
N ARG A 125 -22.21 0.36 -18.64
CA ARG A 125 -22.95 1.33 -17.90
C ARG A 125 -22.82 1.14 -16.41
N ALA A 126 -22.82 -0.10 -15.96
CA ALA A 126 -22.64 -0.38 -14.56
C ALA A 126 -21.30 0.09 -14.06
N ILE A 127 -20.27 -0.16 -14.83
CA ILE A 127 -18.95 0.29 -14.46
C ILE A 127 -18.88 1.80 -14.40
N ALA A 128 -19.50 2.44 -15.36
CA ALA A 128 -19.49 3.88 -15.39
C ALA A 128 -20.24 4.44 -14.19
N LEU A 129 -21.35 3.82 -13.83
CA LEU A 129 -22.11 4.28 -12.69
C LEU A 129 -21.34 4.13 -11.40
N PHE A 130 -20.61 3.04 -11.25
CA PHE A 130 -19.80 2.87 -10.09
C PHE A 130 -18.71 3.93 -10.02
N SER A 131 -18.14 4.23 -11.13
CA SER A 131 -17.12 5.26 -11.17
C SER A 131 -17.67 6.60 -10.76
N GLU A 132 -18.86 6.88 -11.17
CA GLU A 132 -19.45 8.16 -10.89
C GLU A 132 -20.16 8.27 -9.59
N ARG A 133 -20.85 7.21 -9.24
CA ARG A 133 -21.69 7.30 -8.11
C ARG A 133 -21.21 6.62 -6.90
N ALA A 134 -20.42 5.64 -7.04
CA ALA A 134 -19.99 4.90 -5.92
C ALA A 134 -18.53 5.07 -5.69
N PRO A 135 -18.00 6.16 -5.84
CA PRO A 135 -16.59 6.37 -5.59
C PRO A 135 -16.31 6.31 -4.11
#